data_62b9b7f8983e727d91a6986f7a23e51d
#
_entry.id   62b9b7f8983e727d91a6986f7a23e51d
#
_cell.length_a   1.000
_cell.length_b   1.000
_cell.length_c   1.000
_cell.angle_alpha   90.00
_cell.angle_beta   90.00
_cell.angle_gamma   90.00
#
_symmetry.space_group_name_H-M   'P 1'
#
loop_
_entity.id
_entity.type
_entity.pdbx_description
1 polymer ?
#
loop_
_entity_poly.entity_id
_entity_poly.type
_entity_poly.pdbx_seq_one_letter_code
_entity_poly.pdbx_strand_id
1 'polypeptide(L)'
;MRKAIGIILIRKDGFVWTGKRKLGPGVRSGERNLWQMPQGGIDDGEKPIEAAFRELEEETGSKSAKLLFESEDWLEYKLPDELIGKVLKGFKGQKQKWFLMEFNGNDEDFNLNNHTPEFDEWRWCDLKTMPSLVVDFKKPLYEKLVEIFLEKIEEYKIN
;
A
#
# COMPACT_ATOMS: atom_id res chain seq x y z
N MET A 1 -4.03 15.51 -9.25
CA MET A 1 -3.66 14.23 -8.61
C MET A 1 -2.85 14.50 -7.36
N ARG A 2 -3.23 13.86 -6.29
CA ARG A 2 -2.48 13.95 -5.03
C ARG A 2 -1.21 13.10 -5.11
N LYS A 3 -0.07 13.65 -4.70
CA LYS A 3 1.17 12.88 -4.63
C LYS A 3 1.17 12.00 -3.39
N ALA A 4 1.52 10.73 -3.57
CA ALA A 4 1.47 9.73 -2.51
C ALA A 4 2.52 8.66 -2.72
N ILE A 5 2.60 7.73 -1.77
CA ILE A 5 3.48 6.58 -1.84
C ILE A 5 2.69 5.30 -1.55
N GLY A 6 3.27 4.19 -1.94
CA GLY A 6 2.81 2.87 -1.56
C GLY A 6 4.00 2.00 -1.20
N ILE A 7 3.75 0.99 -0.38
CA ILE A 7 4.79 0.08 0.09
C ILE A 7 4.40 -1.36 -0.20
N ILE A 8 5.32 -2.08 -0.84
CA ILE A 8 5.25 -3.53 -0.93
C ILE A 8 6.24 -4.05 0.12
N LEU A 9 5.72 -4.41 1.28
CA LEU A 9 6.52 -4.94 2.38
C LEU A 9 6.52 -6.45 2.26
N ILE A 10 7.72 -7.06 2.11
CA ILE A 10 7.83 -8.50 1.92
C ILE A 10 8.62 -9.17 3.03
N ARG A 11 8.25 -10.41 3.31
CA ARG A 11 9.04 -11.30 4.16
C ARG A 11 9.93 -12.17 3.27
N LYS A 12 10.79 -12.99 3.89
CA LYS A 12 11.82 -13.74 3.17
C LYS A 12 11.32 -14.68 2.08
N ASP A 13 10.09 -15.21 2.23
CA ASP A 13 9.49 -16.08 1.22
C ASP A 13 8.83 -15.29 0.08
N GLY A 14 8.91 -13.95 0.13
CA GLY A 14 8.37 -13.08 -0.91
C GLY A 14 6.89 -12.73 -0.76
N PHE A 15 6.22 -13.22 0.29
CA PHE A 15 4.84 -12.84 0.55
C PHE A 15 4.78 -11.37 0.99
N VAL A 16 3.70 -10.68 0.60
CA VAL A 16 3.53 -9.26 0.85
C VAL A 16 2.53 -9.02 1.98
N TRP A 17 2.77 -7.95 2.74
CA TRP A 17 1.85 -7.51 3.79
C TRP A 17 0.65 -6.81 3.18
N THR A 18 -0.56 -7.21 3.60
CA THR A 18 -1.78 -6.54 3.18
C THR A 18 -2.70 -6.36 4.37
N GLY A 19 -3.40 -5.21 4.40
CA GLY A 19 -4.36 -4.87 5.44
C GLY A 19 -5.77 -4.82 4.89
N LYS A 20 -6.73 -5.23 5.72
CA LYS A 20 -8.15 -5.15 5.40
C LYS A 20 -8.69 -3.81 5.90
N ARG A 21 -9.15 -2.98 4.99
CA ARG A 21 -9.67 -1.64 5.32
C ARG A 21 -10.91 -1.70 6.19
N LYS A 22 -10.98 -0.78 7.12
CA LYS A 22 -12.20 -0.56 7.91
C LYS A 22 -13.30 0.01 7.03
N LEU A 23 -14.54 -0.35 7.30
CA LEU A 23 -15.68 0.28 6.66
C LEU A 23 -15.76 1.73 7.14
N GLY A 24 -16.07 2.65 6.23
CA GLY A 24 -16.11 4.08 6.56
C GLY A 24 -16.29 4.93 5.31
N PRO A 25 -16.08 6.27 5.43
CA PRO A 25 -16.41 7.23 4.38
C PRO A 25 -15.79 6.96 3.00
N GLY A 26 -14.63 6.34 2.93
CA GLY A 26 -13.97 6.04 1.66
C GLY A 26 -14.36 4.70 1.06
N VAL A 27 -15.27 3.96 1.70
CA VAL A 27 -15.64 2.61 1.27
C VAL A 27 -17.11 2.62 0.85
N ARG A 28 -17.37 2.18 -0.38
CA ARG A 28 -18.74 2.10 -0.91
C ARG A 28 -19.53 1.03 -0.16
N SER A 29 -20.85 1.26 -0.05
CA SER A 29 -21.76 0.28 0.57
C SER A 29 -21.67 -1.06 -0.18
N GLY A 30 -21.51 -2.15 0.57
CA GLY A 30 -21.43 -3.49 0.00
C GLY A 30 -20.09 -3.86 -0.62
N GLU A 31 -19.07 -3.01 -0.47
CA GLU A 31 -17.73 -3.29 -1.00
C GLU A 31 -17.15 -4.56 -0.34
N ARG A 32 -16.70 -5.50 -1.16
CA ARG A 32 -16.10 -6.77 -0.70
C ARG A 32 -14.59 -6.80 -0.79
N ASN A 33 -14.02 -5.98 -1.69
CA ASN A 33 -12.57 -5.96 -1.95
C ASN A 33 -11.93 -4.89 -1.09
N LEU A 34 -11.60 -5.26 0.15
CA LEU A 34 -11.13 -4.33 1.18
C LEU A 34 -9.63 -4.45 1.46
N TRP A 35 -8.94 -5.40 0.86
CA TRP A 35 -7.53 -5.63 1.13
C TRP A 35 -6.65 -4.75 0.26
N GLN A 36 -5.64 -4.13 0.88
CA GLN A 36 -4.68 -3.31 0.15
C GLN A 36 -3.34 -3.26 0.87
N MET A 37 -2.31 -2.92 0.13
CA MET A 37 -0.99 -2.69 0.69
C MET A 37 -0.93 -1.27 1.25
N PRO A 38 0.02 -0.98 2.19
CA PRO A 38 0.12 0.35 2.80
C PRO A 38 0.33 1.44 1.75
N GLN A 39 -0.36 2.56 1.93
CA GLN A 39 -0.23 3.72 1.08
C GLN A 39 -0.63 4.98 1.85
N GLY A 40 -0.17 6.12 1.39
CA GLY A 40 -0.55 7.38 2.01
C GLY A 40 0.04 8.58 1.29
N GLY A 41 -0.45 9.76 1.64
CA GLY A 41 -0.01 11.01 1.03
C GLY A 41 1.38 11.43 1.48
N ILE A 42 2.03 12.22 0.64
CA ILE A 42 3.31 12.85 0.95
C ILE A 42 3.00 14.22 1.54
N ASP A 43 3.56 14.53 2.70
CA ASP A 43 3.38 15.83 3.35
C ASP A 43 4.29 16.89 2.70
N ASP A 44 3.93 18.15 2.86
CA ASP A 44 4.72 19.27 2.32
C ASP A 44 6.15 19.20 2.84
N GLY A 45 7.12 19.28 1.91
CA GLY A 45 8.54 19.23 2.25
C GLY A 45 9.10 17.86 2.55
N GLU A 46 8.25 16.83 2.54
CA GLU A 46 8.65 15.46 2.81
C GLU A 46 9.13 14.78 1.52
N LYS A 47 10.22 14.02 1.62
CA LYS A 47 10.65 13.19 0.48
C LYS A 47 9.79 11.94 0.39
N PRO A 48 9.58 11.37 -0.82
CA PRO A 48 8.78 10.15 -0.94
C PRO A 48 9.22 9.01 -0.03
N ILE A 49 10.53 8.77 0.10
CA ILE A 49 11.03 7.68 0.98
C ILE A 49 10.72 7.96 2.45
N GLU A 50 10.75 9.22 2.87
CA GLU A 50 10.40 9.60 4.24
C GLU A 50 8.93 9.34 4.50
N ALA A 51 8.07 9.71 3.53
CA ALA A 51 6.64 9.45 3.60
C ALA A 51 6.36 7.94 3.67
N ALA A 52 7.13 7.14 2.91
CA ALA A 52 6.96 5.69 2.91
C ALA A 52 7.19 5.09 4.31
N PHE A 53 8.29 5.44 4.97
CA PHE A 53 8.55 4.94 6.31
C PHE A 53 7.55 5.46 7.35
N ARG A 54 7.13 6.72 7.22
CA ARG A 54 6.13 7.29 8.12
C ARG A 54 4.78 6.56 7.98
N GLU A 55 4.31 6.40 6.75
CA GLU A 55 3.03 5.70 6.49
C GLU A 55 3.10 4.23 6.88
N LEU A 56 4.24 3.58 6.66
CA LEU A 56 4.43 2.19 7.07
C LEU A 56 4.21 2.06 8.58
N GLU A 57 4.81 2.94 9.38
CA GLU A 57 4.64 2.93 10.83
C GLU A 57 3.20 3.27 11.23
N GLU A 58 2.60 4.29 10.60
CA GLU A 58 1.23 4.68 10.91
C GLU A 58 0.23 3.56 10.64
N GLU A 59 0.40 2.85 9.53
CA GLU A 59 -0.57 1.85 9.11
C GLU A 59 -0.33 0.46 9.69
N THR A 60 0.93 0.09 9.92
CA THR A 60 1.26 -1.27 10.42
C THR A 60 1.73 -1.30 11.87
N GLY A 61 2.14 -0.15 12.41
CA GLY A 61 2.73 -0.07 13.73
C GLY A 61 4.23 -0.35 13.75
N SER A 62 4.83 -0.71 12.63
CA SER A 62 6.26 -1.02 12.55
C SER A 62 6.92 -0.31 11.37
N LYS A 63 8.15 0.12 11.55
CA LYS A 63 9.00 0.61 10.46
C LYS A 63 10.29 -0.21 10.32
N SER A 64 10.25 -1.45 10.82
CA SER A 64 11.38 -2.38 10.76
C SER A 64 11.52 -2.94 9.35
N ALA A 65 12.03 -2.13 8.45
CA ALA A 65 12.11 -2.47 7.04
C ALA A 65 13.36 -1.88 6.39
N LYS A 66 13.81 -2.53 5.33
CA LYS A 66 14.94 -2.09 4.53
C LYS A 66 14.47 -1.89 3.09
N LEU A 67 14.79 -0.73 2.52
CA LEU A 67 14.47 -0.45 1.12
C LEU A 67 15.26 -1.36 0.19
N LEU A 68 14.55 -2.03 -0.75
CA LEU A 68 15.17 -2.87 -1.76
C LEU A 68 15.10 -2.24 -3.15
N PHE A 69 13.97 -1.64 -3.50
CA PHE A 69 13.76 -1.11 -4.84
C PHE A 69 12.66 -0.04 -4.82
N GLU A 70 12.84 0.99 -5.65
CA GLU A 70 11.86 2.07 -5.81
C GLU A 70 11.38 2.09 -7.26
N SER A 71 10.07 2.29 -7.48
CA SER A 71 9.55 2.40 -8.84
C SER A 71 10.17 3.61 -9.56
N GLU A 72 10.49 3.45 -10.83
CA GLU A 72 11.05 4.54 -11.62
C GLU A 72 9.98 5.61 -11.89
N ASP A 73 8.76 5.16 -12.20
CA ASP A 73 7.66 6.03 -12.56
C ASP A 73 6.69 6.24 -11.40
N TRP A 74 5.92 7.34 -11.50
CA TRP A 74 4.75 7.55 -10.68
C TRP A 74 3.60 6.78 -11.29
N LEU A 75 2.91 5.98 -10.47
CA LEU A 75 1.78 5.16 -10.90
C LEU A 75 0.48 5.82 -10.42
N GLU A 76 -0.54 5.83 -11.26
CA GLU A 76 -1.76 6.57 -10.98
C GLU A 76 -2.98 5.67 -10.83
N TYR A 77 -3.93 6.11 -9.98
CA TYR A 77 -5.30 5.65 -10.05
C TYR A 77 -6.25 6.84 -9.92
N LYS A 78 -7.45 6.69 -10.46
CA LYS A 78 -8.49 7.73 -10.39
C LYS A 78 -9.65 7.23 -9.55
N LEU A 79 -10.22 8.14 -8.75
CA LEU A 79 -11.43 7.84 -8.00
C LEU A 79 -12.63 7.78 -8.93
N PRO A 80 -13.60 6.89 -8.67
CA PRO A 80 -14.90 6.98 -9.31
C PRO A 80 -15.58 8.28 -8.87
N ASP A 81 -16.45 8.84 -9.75
CA ASP A 81 -17.07 10.14 -9.53
C ASP A 81 -17.76 10.25 -8.15
N GLU A 82 -18.38 9.16 -7.69
CA GLU A 82 -19.11 9.14 -6.43
C GLU A 82 -18.23 9.35 -5.18
N LEU A 83 -16.94 9.14 -5.32
CA LEU A 83 -15.99 9.31 -4.21
C LEU A 83 -15.23 10.63 -4.28
N ILE A 84 -15.29 11.35 -5.40
CA ILE A 84 -14.61 12.63 -5.54
C ILE A 84 -15.22 13.62 -4.56
N GLY A 85 -14.36 14.29 -3.78
CA GLY A 85 -14.78 15.23 -2.73
C GLY A 85 -15.07 14.60 -1.39
N LYS A 86 -15.13 13.26 -1.31
CA LYS A 86 -15.38 12.54 -0.04
C LYS A 86 -14.09 12.05 0.61
N VAL A 87 -13.05 11.83 -0.19
CA VAL A 87 -11.75 11.35 0.28
C VAL A 87 -10.65 12.10 -0.47
N LEU A 88 -9.39 11.86 -0.10
CA LEU A 88 -8.21 12.44 -0.73
C LEU A 88 -8.23 13.97 -0.77
N LYS A 89 -8.84 14.62 0.23
CA LYS A 89 -8.89 16.09 0.35
C LYS A 89 -9.41 16.77 -0.93
N GLY A 90 -10.33 16.13 -1.65
CA GLY A 90 -10.94 16.66 -2.87
C GLY A 90 -10.18 16.38 -4.15
N PHE A 91 -9.04 15.71 -4.11
CA PHE A 91 -8.33 15.31 -5.32
C PHE A 91 -9.09 14.20 -6.06
N LYS A 92 -8.92 14.15 -7.38
CA LYS A 92 -9.60 13.18 -8.25
C LYS A 92 -8.93 11.80 -8.26
N GLY A 93 -7.76 11.69 -7.66
CA GLY A 93 -7.00 10.46 -7.60
C GLY A 93 -5.63 10.71 -7.02
N GLN A 94 -4.77 9.72 -7.13
CA GLN A 94 -3.38 9.82 -6.64
C GLN A 94 -2.40 9.41 -7.71
N LYS A 95 -1.20 9.99 -7.68
CA LYS A 95 -0.04 9.44 -8.35
C LYS A 95 0.96 9.03 -7.27
N GLN A 96 1.46 7.82 -7.37
CA GLN A 96 2.18 7.16 -6.29
C GLN A 96 3.55 6.68 -6.72
N LYS A 97 4.55 6.90 -5.87
CA LYS A 97 5.82 6.18 -5.93
C LYS A 97 5.68 4.93 -5.08
N TRP A 98 6.14 3.80 -5.58
CA TRP A 98 6.06 2.53 -4.86
C TRP A 98 7.43 2.04 -4.45
N PHE A 99 7.52 1.52 -3.24
CA PHE A 99 8.75 1.07 -2.61
C PHE A 99 8.64 -0.40 -2.22
N LEU A 100 9.58 -1.21 -2.69
CA LEU A 100 9.71 -2.60 -2.25
C LEU A 100 10.64 -2.61 -1.05
N MET A 101 10.15 -3.12 0.08
CA MET A 101 10.89 -3.15 1.33
C MET A 101 10.92 -4.55 1.93
N GLU A 102 12.06 -4.94 2.47
CA GLU A 102 12.21 -6.18 3.23
C GLU A 102 11.84 -5.94 4.69
N PHE A 103 10.86 -6.71 5.20
CA PHE A 103 10.53 -6.67 6.63
C PHE A 103 11.62 -7.40 7.43
N ASN A 104 12.19 -6.73 8.42
CA ASN A 104 13.26 -7.28 9.25
C ASN A 104 12.89 -7.34 10.73
N GLY A 105 11.58 -7.28 11.04
CA GLY A 105 11.06 -7.44 12.40
C GLY A 105 10.34 -8.77 12.57
N ASN A 106 9.48 -8.82 13.57
CA ASN A 106 8.63 -9.99 13.86
C ASN A 106 7.15 -9.62 13.68
N ASP A 107 6.31 -10.62 13.39
CA ASP A 107 4.87 -10.38 13.20
C ASP A 107 4.22 -9.68 14.41
N GLU A 108 4.72 -9.96 15.61
CA GLU A 108 4.23 -9.33 16.85
C GLU A 108 4.46 -7.82 16.89
N ASP A 109 5.34 -7.30 16.03
CA ASP A 109 5.61 -5.87 15.97
C ASP A 109 4.46 -5.08 15.32
N PHE A 110 3.59 -5.76 14.56
CA PHE A 110 2.48 -5.07 13.91
C PHE A 110 1.41 -4.69 14.93
N ASN A 111 0.97 -3.44 14.84
CA ASN A 111 -0.06 -2.88 15.74
C ASN A 111 -0.99 -1.99 14.93
N LEU A 112 -2.15 -2.53 14.59
CA LEU A 112 -3.14 -1.82 13.76
C LEU A 112 -3.88 -0.72 14.52
N ASN A 113 -3.75 -0.67 15.83
CA ASN A 113 -4.40 0.36 16.67
C ASN A 113 -3.48 1.55 16.93
N ASN A 114 -2.32 1.59 16.29
CA ASN A 114 -1.40 2.71 16.38
C ASN A 114 -1.93 3.89 15.55
N HIS A 115 -1.78 5.12 16.04
CA HIS A 115 -2.25 6.34 15.37
C HIS A 115 -3.75 6.27 15.00
N THR A 116 -4.12 6.63 13.77
CA THR A 116 -5.50 6.54 13.26
C THR A 116 -5.64 5.21 12.51
N PRO A 117 -6.37 4.24 13.08
CA PRO A 117 -6.43 2.91 12.46
C PRO A 117 -7.10 2.92 11.08
N GLU A 118 -6.38 2.38 10.08
CA GLU A 118 -6.88 2.21 8.71
C GLU A 118 -7.42 0.81 8.48
N PHE A 119 -6.89 -0.19 9.20
CA PHE A 119 -7.15 -1.60 8.95
C PHE A 119 -7.69 -2.30 10.19
N ASP A 120 -8.58 -3.30 9.96
CA ASP A 120 -9.10 -4.19 11.01
C ASP A 120 -8.25 -5.45 11.17
N GLU A 121 -7.65 -5.91 10.08
CA GLU A 121 -6.89 -7.15 10.03
C GLU A 121 -5.71 -6.96 9.09
N TRP A 122 -4.73 -7.84 9.22
CA TRP A 122 -3.62 -7.90 8.27
C TRP A 122 -3.22 -9.35 8.01
N ARG A 123 -2.55 -9.60 6.91
CA ARG A 123 -2.01 -10.92 6.60
C ARG A 123 -0.88 -10.81 5.57
N TRP A 124 -0.13 -11.89 5.45
CA TRP A 124 0.83 -12.06 4.37
C TRP A 124 0.12 -12.79 3.23
N CYS A 125 0.36 -12.36 1.98
CA CYS A 125 -0.24 -13.02 0.81
C CYS A 125 0.67 -12.89 -0.42
N ASP A 126 0.33 -13.63 -1.47
CA ASP A 126 1.06 -13.56 -2.73
C ASP A 126 0.69 -12.28 -3.47
N LEU A 127 1.69 -11.52 -3.94
CA LEU A 127 1.43 -10.29 -4.70
C LEU A 127 0.50 -10.52 -5.88
N LYS A 128 0.61 -11.67 -6.55
CA LYS A 128 -0.23 -12.00 -7.70
C LYS A 128 -1.73 -12.03 -7.38
N THR A 129 -2.09 -12.26 -6.13
CA THR A 129 -3.49 -12.30 -5.71
C THR A 129 -4.06 -10.92 -5.41
N MET A 130 -3.20 -9.93 -5.19
CA MET A 130 -3.63 -8.59 -4.78
C MET A 130 -4.58 -7.89 -5.75
N PRO A 131 -4.41 -7.98 -7.09
CA PRO A 131 -5.38 -7.34 -7.99
C PRO A 131 -6.82 -7.81 -7.82
N SER A 132 -7.04 -9.05 -7.34
CA SER A 132 -8.39 -9.57 -7.08
C SER A 132 -8.92 -9.22 -5.69
N LEU A 133 -8.08 -8.67 -4.82
CA LEU A 133 -8.41 -8.38 -3.43
C LEU A 133 -8.63 -6.89 -3.16
N VAL A 134 -8.11 -6.03 -4.03
CA VAL A 134 -8.19 -4.59 -3.88
C VAL A 134 -9.47 -4.06 -4.55
N VAL A 135 -9.92 -2.89 -4.10
CA VAL A 135 -11.10 -2.23 -4.69
C VAL A 135 -10.92 -2.03 -6.22
N ASP A 136 -12.00 -2.10 -6.96
CA ASP A 136 -12.00 -2.15 -8.43
C ASP A 136 -11.23 -1.01 -9.11
N PHE A 137 -11.37 0.21 -8.62
CA PHE A 137 -10.69 1.35 -9.26
C PHE A 137 -9.18 1.37 -9.02
N LYS A 138 -8.67 0.55 -8.11
CA LYS A 138 -7.22 0.38 -7.90
C LYS A 138 -6.67 -0.87 -8.59
N LYS A 139 -7.55 -1.71 -9.15
CA LYS A 139 -7.11 -2.95 -9.78
C LYS A 139 -6.09 -2.74 -10.89
N PRO A 140 -6.28 -1.79 -11.83
CA PRO A 140 -5.27 -1.56 -12.88
C PRO A 140 -3.91 -1.17 -12.29
N LEU A 141 -3.90 -0.36 -11.23
CA LEU A 141 -2.67 0.00 -10.53
C LEU A 141 -1.98 -1.25 -9.99
N TYR A 142 -2.73 -2.12 -9.32
CA TYR A 142 -2.18 -3.34 -8.71
C TYR A 142 -1.69 -4.34 -9.76
N GLU A 143 -2.36 -4.43 -10.91
CA GLU A 143 -1.87 -5.22 -12.03
C GLU A 143 -0.52 -4.70 -12.52
N LYS A 144 -0.36 -3.38 -12.56
CA LYS A 144 0.91 -2.75 -12.92
C LYS A 144 2.00 -3.05 -11.89
N LEU A 145 1.64 -3.06 -10.61
CA LEU A 145 2.59 -3.40 -9.54
C LEU A 145 3.10 -4.84 -9.68
N VAL A 146 2.24 -5.76 -10.07
CA VAL A 146 2.65 -7.14 -10.36
C VAL A 146 3.67 -7.15 -11.50
N GLU A 147 3.39 -6.42 -12.59
CA GLU A 147 4.31 -6.35 -13.73
C GLU A 147 5.70 -5.81 -13.34
N ILE A 148 5.73 -4.77 -12.52
CA ILE A 148 6.99 -4.10 -12.16
C ILE A 148 7.78 -4.88 -11.11
N PHE A 149 7.10 -5.41 -10.10
CA PHE A 149 7.77 -5.89 -8.88
C PHE A 149 7.89 -7.40 -8.76
N LEU A 150 7.09 -8.18 -9.48
CA LEU A 150 7.12 -9.64 -9.32
C LEU A 150 8.51 -10.22 -9.56
N GLU A 151 9.18 -9.80 -10.62
CA GLU A 151 10.53 -10.27 -10.94
C GLU A 151 11.53 -9.88 -9.84
N LYS A 152 11.39 -8.67 -9.29
CA LYS A 152 12.25 -8.20 -8.21
C LYS A 152 12.07 -9.05 -6.95
N ILE A 153 10.83 -9.43 -6.65
CA ILE A 153 10.53 -10.31 -5.52
C ILE A 153 11.13 -11.70 -5.75
N GLU A 154 11.00 -12.25 -6.95
CA GLU A 154 11.57 -13.56 -7.28
C GLU A 154 13.10 -13.56 -7.16
N GLU A 155 13.76 -12.50 -7.62
CA GLU A 155 15.20 -12.33 -7.45
C GLU A 155 15.59 -12.29 -5.97
N TYR A 156 14.82 -11.56 -5.17
CA TYR A 156 15.04 -11.47 -3.72
C TYR A 156 14.95 -12.84 -3.03
N LYS A 157 13.97 -13.65 -3.42
CA LYS A 157 13.76 -14.97 -2.82
C LYS A 157 14.91 -15.93 -3.06
N ILE A 158 15.62 -15.77 -4.18
CA ILE A 158 16.75 -16.64 -4.55
C ILE A 158 17.98 -16.35 -3.68
N ASN A 159 18.11 -15.13 -3.24
CA ASN A 159 19.25 -14.71 -2.41
C ASN A 159 18.99 -15.00 -0.89
#